data_a637bb8332a948b2a5c9e4e2943bbfdb
#
_entry.id   a637bb8332a948b2a5c9e4e2943bbfdb
#
_cell.length_a   1.000
_cell.length_b   1.000
_cell.length_c   1.000
_cell.angle_alpha   90.00
_cell.angle_beta   90.00
_cell.angle_gamma   90.00
#
_symmetry.space_group_name_H-M   'P 1'
#
loop_
_entity.id
_entity.type
_entity.pdbx_description
1 polymer ?
#
loop_
_entity_poly.entity_id
_entity_poly.type
_entity_poly.pdbx_seq_one_letter_code
_entity_poly.pdbx_strand_id
1 'polypeptide(L)'
;MPDFDTIVSGLRREVQHQSRYVNAAVELLIEHGTWIRRRDFERACMSHYPNERTVRIDWRKARMFAEAAPPGSTMEMAVLDLAVALGENRFRFSSMGPGHALLARRAVARALGDEVT
;
A
#
# COMPACT_ATOMS: atom_id res chain seq x y z
N MET A 1 5.55 -4.82 21.67
CA MET A 1 5.00 -4.37 20.40
C MET A 1 5.99 -3.48 19.68
N PRO A 2 6.26 -3.73 18.41
CA PRO A 2 7.13 -2.83 17.66
C PRO A 2 6.48 -1.45 17.55
N ASP A 3 7.29 -0.42 17.67
CA ASP A 3 6.79 0.94 17.47
C ASP A 3 6.66 1.25 15.98
N PHE A 4 6.11 2.43 15.67
CA PHE A 4 5.88 2.84 14.29
C PHE A 4 7.17 2.85 13.47
N ASP A 5 8.26 3.38 14.04
CA ASP A 5 9.53 3.46 13.32
C ASP A 5 10.10 2.08 12.98
N THR A 6 9.95 1.12 13.89
CA THR A 6 10.37 -0.26 13.66
C THR A 6 9.54 -0.90 12.53
N ILE A 7 8.23 -0.67 12.53
CA ILE A 7 7.34 -1.17 11.48
C ILE A 7 7.72 -0.56 10.13
N VAL A 8 7.91 0.76 10.08
CA VAL A 8 8.28 1.45 8.84
C VAL A 8 9.61 0.93 8.28
N SER A 9 10.62 0.82 9.15
CA SER A 9 11.93 0.30 8.74
C SER A 9 11.82 -1.13 8.21
N GLY A 10 11.04 -1.96 8.90
CA GLY A 10 10.83 -3.36 8.49
C GLY A 10 10.10 -3.48 7.15
N LEU A 11 9.09 -2.66 6.93
CA LEU A 11 8.36 -2.62 5.67
C LEU A 11 9.26 -2.17 4.52
N ARG A 12 10.04 -1.11 4.71
CA ARG A 12 10.95 -0.60 3.69
C ARG A 12 12.05 -1.59 3.34
N ARG A 13 12.54 -2.31 4.35
CA ARG A 13 13.54 -3.34 4.12
C ARG A 13 12.98 -4.48 3.30
N GLU A 14 11.77 -4.92 3.59
CA GLU A 14 11.11 -6.00 2.85
C GLU A 14 10.89 -5.65 1.37
N VAL A 15 10.42 -4.43 1.09
CA VAL A 15 10.06 -4.05 -0.29
C VAL A 15 11.26 -3.83 -1.21
N GLN A 16 12.49 -3.79 -0.68
CA GLN A 16 13.69 -3.71 -1.51
C GLN A 16 13.79 -4.87 -2.48
N HIS A 17 13.17 -5.99 -2.18
CA HIS A 17 13.18 -7.20 -3.00
C HIS A 17 11.87 -7.44 -3.74
N GLN A 18 10.98 -6.44 -3.76
CA GLN A 18 9.67 -6.57 -4.36
C GLN A 18 9.49 -5.59 -5.52
N SER A 19 8.35 -5.67 -6.19
CA SER A 19 8.07 -4.84 -7.37
C SER A 19 7.79 -3.39 -7.01
N ARG A 20 7.84 -2.53 -8.04
CA ARG A 20 7.56 -1.09 -7.89
C ARG A 20 6.15 -0.83 -7.35
N TYR A 21 5.17 -1.60 -7.79
CA TYR A 21 3.79 -1.39 -7.35
C TYR A 21 3.59 -1.77 -5.88
N VAL A 22 4.27 -2.80 -5.40
CA VAL A 22 4.25 -3.13 -3.98
C VAL A 22 4.95 -2.05 -3.17
N ASN A 23 6.09 -1.56 -3.66
CA ASN A 23 6.80 -0.45 -3.02
C ASN A 23 5.91 0.79 -2.93
N ALA A 24 5.21 1.13 -4.03
CA ALA A 24 4.30 2.26 -4.06
C ALA A 24 3.16 2.10 -3.05
N ALA A 25 2.60 0.90 -2.92
CA ALA A 25 1.55 0.60 -1.95
C ALA A 25 2.03 0.82 -0.51
N VAL A 26 3.21 0.30 -0.20
CA VAL A 26 3.80 0.44 1.14
C VAL A 26 4.10 1.90 1.46
N GLU A 27 4.73 2.61 0.53
CA GLU A 27 5.03 4.03 0.75
C GLU A 27 3.77 4.87 0.94
N LEU A 28 2.70 4.57 0.20
CA LEU A 28 1.41 5.24 0.38
C LEU A 28 0.89 5.04 1.80
N LEU A 29 0.92 3.81 2.31
CA LEU A 29 0.47 3.52 3.68
C LEU A 29 1.37 4.18 4.72
N ILE A 30 2.68 4.24 4.49
CA ILE A 30 3.62 4.90 5.39
C ILE A 30 3.36 6.40 5.44
N GLU A 31 3.26 7.05 4.27
CA GLU A 31 3.04 8.49 4.20
C GLU A 31 1.70 8.90 4.80
N HIS A 32 0.66 8.12 4.56
CA HIS A 32 -0.65 8.37 5.16
C HIS A 32 -0.63 8.09 6.67
N GLY A 33 0.00 7.00 7.08
CA GLY A 33 0.30 6.70 8.46
C GLY A 33 -0.84 6.11 9.30
N THR A 34 -2.07 6.21 8.86
CA THR A 34 -3.24 5.80 9.66
C THR A 34 -3.32 4.30 9.85
N TRP A 35 -3.32 3.55 8.75
CA TRP A 35 -3.57 2.11 8.81
C TRP A 35 -2.46 1.33 9.48
N ILE A 36 -1.21 1.65 9.18
CA ILE A 36 -0.07 0.91 9.74
C ILE A 36 0.14 1.18 11.23
N ARG A 37 -0.50 2.20 11.80
CA ARG A 37 -0.48 2.45 13.24
C ARG A 37 -1.58 1.71 13.99
N ARG A 38 -2.54 1.14 13.26
CA ARG A 38 -3.68 0.47 13.88
C ARG A 38 -3.37 -0.97 14.19
N ARG A 39 -3.73 -1.40 15.40
CA ARG A 39 -3.51 -2.78 15.83
C ARG A 39 -4.34 -3.78 15.04
N ASP A 40 -5.58 -3.41 14.68
CA ASP A 40 -6.44 -4.31 13.92
C ASP A 40 -5.86 -4.59 12.54
N PHE A 41 -5.32 -3.58 11.86
CA PHE A 41 -4.66 -3.77 10.58
C PHE A 41 -3.39 -4.60 10.74
N GLU A 42 -2.56 -4.26 11.73
CA GLU A 42 -1.32 -5.00 11.99
C GLU A 42 -1.60 -6.49 12.23
N ARG A 43 -2.56 -6.79 13.08
CA ARG A 43 -2.90 -8.19 13.40
C ARG A 43 -3.46 -8.94 12.20
N ALA A 44 -4.30 -8.27 11.41
CA ALA A 44 -4.97 -8.90 10.28
C ALA A 44 -4.04 -9.09 9.08
N CYS A 45 -3.10 -8.18 8.85
CA CYS A 45 -2.43 -8.07 7.56
C CYS A 45 -0.92 -8.14 7.61
N MET A 46 -0.28 -7.92 8.77
CA MET A 46 1.18 -7.86 8.85
C MET A 46 1.79 -9.08 9.50
N SER A 47 2.95 -9.48 9.00
CA SER A 47 3.79 -10.51 9.62
C SER A 47 5.14 -9.89 9.96
N HIS A 48 5.62 -10.18 11.16
CA HIS A 48 6.88 -9.66 11.67
C HIS A 48 7.94 -10.75 11.66
N TYR A 49 9.11 -10.43 11.13
CA TYR A 49 10.25 -11.33 11.07
C TYR A 49 11.44 -10.67 11.79
N PRO A 50 11.50 -10.75 13.14
CA PRO A 50 12.50 -10.00 13.92
C PRO A 50 13.94 -10.34 13.58
N ASN A 51 14.24 -11.60 13.27
CA ASN A 51 15.59 -12.02 12.92
C ASN A 51 16.09 -11.40 11.63
N GLU A 52 15.18 -11.15 10.71
CA GLU A 52 15.48 -10.53 9.42
C GLU A 52 15.28 -9.01 9.44
N ARG A 53 14.72 -8.49 10.53
CA ARG A 53 14.34 -7.08 10.70
C ARG A 53 13.39 -6.61 9.61
N THR A 54 12.49 -7.49 9.17
CA THR A 54 11.51 -7.18 8.14
C THR A 54 10.09 -7.29 8.68
N VAL A 55 9.19 -6.55 8.03
CA VAL A 55 7.75 -6.61 8.24
C VAL A 55 7.12 -6.73 6.87
N ARG A 56 6.21 -7.66 6.71
CA ARG A 56 5.54 -7.92 5.43
C ARG A 56 4.05 -7.72 5.54
N ILE A 57 3.46 -7.07 4.55
CA ILE A 57 2.01 -6.97 4.42
C ILE A 57 1.55 -8.08 3.47
N ASP A 58 0.58 -8.87 3.93
CA ASP A 58 -0.13 -9.83 3.09
C ASP A 58 -1.26 -9.07 2.40
N TRP A 59 -1.12 -8.81 1.11
CA TRP A 59 -2.06 -7.98 0.37
C TRP A 59 -3.43 -8.62 0.20
N ARG A 60 -3.49 -9.95 0.15
CA ARG A 60 -4.76 -10.65 0.12
C ARG A 60 -5.53 -10.45 1.43
N LYS A 61 -4.83 -10.57 2.55
CA LYS A 61 -5.44 -10.30 3.86
C LYS A 61 -5.82 -8.83 4.00
N ALA A 62 -5.01 -7.93 3.47
CA ALA A 62 -5.32 -6.49 3.48
C ALA A 62 -6.60 -6.21 2.66
N ARG A 63 -6.78 -6.88 1.53
CA ARG A 63 -8.02 -6.76 0.76
C ARG A 63 -9.21 -7.26 1.55
N MET A 64 -9.10 -8.42 2.19
CA MET A 64 -10.18 -8.96 3.02
C MET A 64 -10.52 -8.03 4.18
N PHE A 65 -9.50 -7.44 4.78
CA PHE A 65 -9.68 -6.45 5.85
C PHE A 65 -10.45 -5.23 5.34
N ALA A 66 -10.08 -4.71 4.18
CA ALA A 66 -10.77 -3.57 3.58
C ALA A 66 -12.22 -3.89 3.22
N GLU A 67 -12.47 -5.09 2.67
CA GLU A 67 -13.80 -5.53 2.29
C GLU A 67 -14.72 -5.71 3.50
N ALA A 68 -14.16 -6.00 4.68
CA ALA A 68 -14.92 -6.11 5.91
C ALA A 68 -15.33 -4.74 6.49
N ALA A 69 -15.04 -3.66 5.80
CA ALA A 69 -15.40 -2.29 6.16
C ALA A 69 -15.00 -1.93 7.60
N PRO A 70 -13.68 -1.93 7.89
CA PRO A 70 -13.21 -1.57 9.22
C PRO A 70 -13.58 -0.12 9.55
N PRO A 71 -13.66 0.25 10.84
CA PRO A 71 -13.96 1.63 11.21
C PRO A 71 -12.92 2.59 10.62
N GLY A 72 -13.41 3.63 9.95
CA GLY A 72 -12.56 4.64 9.35
C GLY A 72 -13.39 5.61 8.53
N SER A 73 -12.80 6.75 8.18
CA SER A 73 -13.44 7.74 7.33
C SER A 73 -13.44 7.26 5.88
N THR A 74 -14.28 7.90 5.07
CA THR A 74 -14.33 7.63 3.63
C THR A 74 -12.96 7.86 2.97
N MET A 75 -12.25 8.92 3.38
CA MET A 75 -10.91 9.21 2.84
C MET A 75 -9.88 8.17 3.27
N GLU A 76 -9.93 7.72 4.52
CA GLU A 76 -9.04 6.67 4.99
C GLU A 76 -9.27 5.37 4.24
N MET A 77 -10.53 5.01 4.00
CA MET A 77 -10.87 3.82 3.22
C MET A 77 -10.40 3.92 1.78
N ALA A 78 -10.52 5.11 1.17
CA ALA A 78 -10.05 5.31 -0.21
C ALA A 78 -8.54 5.07 -0.32
N VAL A 79 -7.77 5.52 0.65
CA VAL A 79 -6.31 5.29 0.68
C VAL A 79 -6.01 3.80 0.82
N LEU A 80 -6.72 3.10 1.71
CA LEU A 80 -6.53 1.66 1.89
C LEU A 80 -6.87 0.89 0.62
N ASP A 81 -7.98 1.23 -0.03
CA ASP A 81 -8.40 0.58 -1.28
C ASP A 81 -7.36 0.77 -2.37
N LEU A 82 -6.80 1.97 -2.51
CA LEU A 82 -5.74 2.22 -3.50
C LEU A 82 -4.48 1.43 -3.17
N ALA A 83 -4.06 1.41 -1.91
CA ALA A 83 -2.88 0.66 -1.50
C ALA A 83 -3.03 -0.83 -1.79
N VAL A 84 -4.20 -1.40 -1.49
CA VAL A 84 -4.49 -2.81 -1.77
C VAL A 84 -4.44 -3.08 -3.27
N ALA A 85 -5.04 -2.22 -4.07
CA ALA A 85 -5.04 -2.38 -5.53
C ALA A 85 -3.62 -2.34 -6.10
N LEU A 86 -2.78 -1.45 -5.59
CA LEU A 86 -1.37 -1.40 -5.96
C LEU A 86 -0.61 -2.64 -5.51
N GLY A 87 -0.79 -3.04 -4.25
CA GLY A 87 -0.09 -4.19 -3.67
C GLY A 87 -0.42 -5.50 -4.38
N GLU A 88 -1.67 -5.66 -4.82
CA GLU A 88 -2.12 -6.83 -5.57
C GLU A 88 -1.86 -6.74 -7.07
N ASN A 89 -1.29 -5.62 -7.53
CA ASN A 89 -1.12 -5.35 -8.97
C ASN A 89 -2.43 -5.48 -9.76
N ARG A 90 -3.53 -5.02 -9.17
CA ARG A 90 -4.87 -5.13 -9.77
C ARG A 90 -4.94 -4.43 -11.11
N PHE A 91 -4.19 -3.35 -11.30
CA PHE A 91 -4.18 -2.57 -12.52
C PHE A 91 -3.15 -3.07 -13.53
N ARG A 92 -2.50 -4.19 -13.27
CA ARG A 92 -1.54 -4.84 -14.17
C ARG A 92 -0.40 -3.92 -14.59
N PHE A 93 0.15 -3.17 -13.63
CA PHE A 93 1.26 -2.25 -13.92
C PHE A 93 2.46 -2.97 -14.54
N SER A 94 2.68 -4.22 -14.17
CA SER A 94 3.78 -5.02 -14.72
C SER A 94 3.66 -5.26 -16.23
N SER A 95 2.45 -5.10 -16.78
CA SER A 95 2.18 -5.29 -18.20
C SER A 95 2.19 -3.98 -19.00
N MET A 96 2.42 -2.85 -18.33
CA MET A 96 2.42 -1.54 -18.97
C MET A 96 3.84 -1.13 -19.37
N GLY A 97 4.06 -0.90 -20.67
CA GLY A 97 5.31 -0.28 -21.12
C GLY A 97 5.31 1.22 -20.79
N PRO A 98 6.45 1.91 -21.04
CA PRO A 98 6.59 3.32 -20.66
C PRO A 98 5.51 4.25 -21.25
N GLY A 99 5.08 4.03 -22.49
CA GLY A 99 4.04 4.84 -23.11
C GLY A 99 2.69 4.68 -22.44
N HIS A 100 2.30 3.44 -22.14
CA HIS A 100 1.04 3.18 -21.46
C HIS A 100 1.07 3.66 -20.00
N ALA A 101 2.22 3.53 -19.34
CA ALA A 101 2.38 4.03 -17.97
C ALA A 101 2.18 5.55 -17.91
N LEU A 102 2.67 6.28 -18.91
CA LEU A 102 2.45 7.73 -18.98
C LEU A 102 0.97 8.07 -19.12
N LEU A 103 0.24 7.34 -19.98
CA LEU A 103 -1.20 7.53 -20.13
C LEU A 103 -1.95 7.26 -18.83
N ALA A 104 -1.58 6.19 -18.13
CA ALA A 104 -2.18 5.85 -16.84
C ALA A 104 -1.95 6.94 -15.80
N ARG A 105 -0.72 7.48 -15.72
CA ARG A 105 -0.41 8.59 -14.79
C ARG A 105 -1.26 9.81 -15.07
N ARG A 106 -1.42 10.16 -16.35
CA ARG A 106 -2.25 11.30 -16.75
C ARG A 106 -3.70 11.10 -16.37
N ALA A 107 -4.22 9.88 -16.59
CA ALA A 107 -5.61 9.57 -16.26
C ALA A 107 -5.85 9.70 -14.75
N VAL A 108 -4.95 9.17 -13.92
CA VAL A 108 -5.06 9.28 -12.47
C VAL A 108 -4.96 10.73 -12.02
N ALA A 109 -4.00 11.49 -12.57
CA ALA A 109 -3.85 12.91 -12.23
C ALA A 109 -5.12 13.70 -12.54
N ARG A 110 -5.73 13.46 -13.71
CA ARG A 110 -7.00 14.11 -14.08
C ARG A 110 -8.12 13.73 -13.14
N ALA A 111 -8.20 12.44 -12.76
CA ALA A 111 -9.23 11.96 -11.84
C ALA A 111 -9.11 12.63 -10.47
N LEU A 112 -7.87 12.96 -10.07
CA LEU A 112 -7.61 13.65 -8.81
C LEU A 112 -7.75 15.17 -8.89
N GLY A 113 -8.08 15.68 -10.08
CA GLY A 113 -8.30 17.11 -10.26
C GLY A 113 -7.08 17.91 -10.73
N ASP A 114 -5.97 17.24 -11.03
CA ASP A 114 -4.77 17.91 -11.51
C ASP A 114 -4.91 18.26 -12.99
N GLU A 115 -4.48 19.47 -13.36
CA GLU A 115 -4.36 19.82 -14.77
C GLU A 115 -3.06 19.22 -15.31
N VAL A 116 -3.20 18.36 -16.32
CA VAL A 116 -2.06 17.69 -16.95
C VAL A 116 -1.96 18.20 -18.37
N THR A 117 -0.89 18.89 -18.67
CA THR A 117 -0.58 19.37 -20.02
C THR A 117 0.30 18.39 -20.79
#